data_4a35c880ca48d424adfffe10c8afd4f2
#
_entry.id   4a35c880ca48d424adfffe10c8afd4f2
#
_cell.length_a   1.000
_cell.length_b   1.000
_cell.length_c   1.000
_cell.angle_alpha   90.00
_cell.angle_beta   90.00
_cell.angle_gamma   90.00
#
_symmetry.space_group_name_H-M   'P 1'
#
loop_
_entity.id
_entity.type
_entity.pdbx_description
1 polymer ?
#
loop_
_entity_poly.entity_id
_entity_poly.type
_entity_poly.pdbx_seq_one_letter_code
_entity_poly.pdbx_strand_id
1 'polypeptide(L)'
;MYQANELRYETMKYHRCGASGLMLPEVSLGFWHNFGDTGVYENMKQMCFTAFDHGITHFDLANNYGPEAGSAEKNVGKILREELSSYRDELIISTKAGYDMWPGPYGDWGSRKYLIASLDQSLKRLGLDYVDIFYHHRMDPDTPLEETMGALDQIVRSGKALYVGLSNYDGETMKRAAAILEDLHCPFIINQNSYNIFNRTIEENGLKQAAADGKKGIISFSPLAQGMLTDRYLHGIPKDSRVNTDGRFLHADQFDEKRLASIRSLNEIAAARGESLAQMALKWVIRDGVVTSVLIGASRPAQILENLKVLNAAPFTEEELKKIDQCSLSL
;
A
#
# COMPACT_ATOMS: atom_id res chain seq x y z
N MET A 1 -4.03 -11.63 -26.04
CA MET A 1 -3.95 -10.25 -25.52
C MET A 1 -5.16 -10.05 -24.62
N TYR A 2 -4.97 -9.60 -23.41
CA TYR A 2 -6.03 -9.35 -22.45
C TYR A 2 -6.97 -8.24 -22.95
N GLN A 3 -8.26 -8.40 -22.68
CA GLN A 3 -9.28 -7.41 -22.92
C GLN A 3 -10.00 -7.11 -21.60
N ALA A 4 -9.91 -5.86 -21.14
CA ALA A 4 -10.50 -5.45 -19.87
C ALA A 4 -12.03 -5.42 -19.92
N ASN A 5 -12.66 -5.68 -18.79
CA ASN A 5 -14.09 -5.51 -18.62
C ASN A 5 -14.49 -4.04 -18.88
N GLU A 6 -15.44 -3.82 -19.78
CA GLU A 6 -15.92 -2.48 -20.12
C GLU A 6 -16.61 -1.78 -18.95
N LEU A 7 -17.22 -2.53 -18.02
CA LEU A 7 -17.93 -2.03 -16.84
C LEU A 7 -17.03 -1.87 -15.61
N ARG A 8 -15.69 -1.97 -15.75
CA ARG A 8 -14.74 -1.99 -14.64
C ARG A 8 -14.82 -0.79 -13.69
N TYR A 9 -15.31 0.34 -14.15
CA TYR A 9 -15.39 1.58 -13.36
C TYR A 9 -16.71 1.79 -12.62
N GLU A 10 -17.73 0.96 -12.86
CA GLU A 10 -19.09 1.22 -12.36
C GLU A 10 -19.23 1.05 -10.83
N THR A 11 -18.46 0.16 -10.22
CA THR A 11 -18.59 -0.16 -8.80
C THR A 11 -17.51 0.43 -7.93
N MET A 12 -16.33 0.72 -8.48
CA MET A 12 -15.21 1.28 -7.74
C MET A 12 -15.45 2.76 -7.41
N LYS A 13 -15.14 3.13 -6.17
CA LYS A 13 -15.14 4.53 -5.74
C LYS A 13 -13.74 5.10 -5.89
N TYR A 14 -13.65 6.33 -6.42
CA TYR A 14 -12.39 7.03 -6.63
C TYR A 14 -12.36 8.30 -5.78
N HIS A 15 -11.25 8.51 -5.07
CA HIS A 15 -11.06 9.64 -4.17
C HIS A 15 -9.86 10.49 -4.62
N ARG A 16 -9.97 11.82 -4.50
CA ARG A 16 -8.83 12.70 -4.77
C ARG A 16 -7.69 12.41 -3.80
N CYS A 17 -6.49 12.33 -4.33
CA CYS A 17 -5.28 12.19 -3.54
C CYS A 17 -4.90 13.56 -2.97
N GLY A 18 -5.40 13.87 -1.80
CA GLY A 18 -5.28 15.19 -1.18
C GLY A 18 -5.88 16.31 -2.03
N ALA A 19 -5.14 17.42 -2.21
CA ALA A 19 -5.53 18.53 -3.06
C ALA A 19 -5.06 18.38 -4.52
N SER A 20 -4.51 17.22 -4.90
CA SER A 20 -4.03 17.00 -6.28
C SER A 20 -5.19 16.68 -7.25
N GLY A 21 -4.89 16.71 -8.56
CA GLY A 21 -5.79 16.25 -9.60
C GLY A 21 -5.91 14.72 -9.70
N LEU A 22 -5.00 13.97 -9.07
CA LEU A 22 -4.96 12.51 -9.16
C LEU A 22 -6.11 11.88 -8.37
N MET A 23 -6.82 10.94 -8.98
CA MET A 23 -7.83 10.12 -8.33
C MET A 23 -7.25 8.73 -8.05
N LEU A 24 -7.41 8.22 -6.83
CA LEU A 24 -7.07 6.84 -6.49
C LEU A 24 -8.32 6.02 -6.22
N PRO A 25 -8.32 4.72 -6.59
CA PRO A 25 -9.41 3.82 -6.20
C PRO A 25 -9.42 3.64 -4.68
N GLU A 26 -10.59 3.43 -4.10
CA GLU A 26 -10.75 3.17 -2.65
C GLU A 26 -9.93 1.94 -2.22
N VAL A 27 -9.73 0.97 -3.14
CA VAL A 27 -8.89 -0.21 -2.95
C VAL A 27 -7.80 -0.23 -4.03
N SER A 28 -6.54 -0.36 -3.60
CA SER A 28 -5.34 -0.48 -4.45
C SER A 28 -4.71 -1.86 -4.31
N LEU A 29 -3.99 -2.34 -5.32
CA LEU A 29 -3.29 -3.62 -5.29
C LEU A 29 -1.80 -3.44 -4.96
N GLY A 30 -1.34 -4.15 -3.91
CA GLY A 30 0.06 -4.17 -3.49
C GLY A 30 0.80 -5.42 -3.94
N PHE A 31 2.03 -5.25 -4.36
CA PHE A 31 2.85 -6.28 -4.99
C PHE A 31 4.02 -6.78 -4.11
N TRP A 32 3.93 -6.57 -2.80
CA TRP A 32 5.01 -6.96 -1.88
C TRP A 32 5.24 -8.48 -1.83
N HIS A 33 4.16 -9.28 -1.83
CA HIS A 33 4.21 -10.74 -1.82
C HIS A 33 3.53 -11.32 -3.06
N ASN A 34 3.89 -12.58 -3.40
CA ASN A 34 3.27 -13.37 -4.46
C ASN A 34 3.55 -12.91 -5.90
N PHE A 35 4.37 -11.86 -6.10
CA PHE A 35 4.76 -11.36 -7.40
C PHE A 35 6.27 -11.51 -7.70
N GLY A 36 7.04 -12.14 -6.79
CA GLY A 36 8.44 -12.47 -6.99
C GLY A 36 8.66 -13.73 -7.82
N ASP A 37 9.94 -14.08 -8.02
CA ASP A 37 10.36 -15.21 -8.89
C ASP A 37 9.91 -16.60 -8.37
N THR A 38 9.50 -16.70 -7.10
CA THR A 38 8.94 -17.92 -6.52
C THR A 38 7.44 -18.10 -6.78
N GLY A 39 6.78 -17.09 -7.31
CA GLY A 39 5.34 -17.11 -7.58
C GLY A 39 5.01 -17.73 -8.96
N VAL A 40 3.77 -18.16 -9.12
CA VAL A 40 3.26 -18.69 -10.40
C VAL A 40 2.84 -17.50 -11.28
N TYR A 41 3.55 -17.28 -12.39
CA TYR A 41 3.34 -16.14 -13.29
C TYR A 41 1.90 -16.00 -13.79
N GLU A 42 1.25 -17.11 -14.16
CA GLU A 42 -0.14 -17.07 -14.61
C GLU A 42 -1.09 -16.58 -13.50
N ASN A 43 -0.86 -16.97 -12.23
CA ASN A 43 -1.64 -16.46 -11.11
C ASN A 43 -1.41 -14.94 -10.89
N MET A 44 -0.18 -14.46 -11.10
CA MET A 44 0.13 -13.01 -11.05
C MET A 44 -0.68 -12.25 -12.11
N LYS A 45 -0.72 -12.75 -13.34
CA LYS A 45 -1.54 -12.19 -14.43
C LYS A 45 -3.01 -12.14 -14.05
N GLN A 46 -3.56 -13.26 -13.58
CA GLN A 46 -4.97 -13.34 -13.18
C GLN A 46 -5.31 -12.39 -12.04
N MET A 47 -4.40 -12.18 -11.08
CA MET A 47 -4.59 -11.16 -10.03
C MET A 47 -4.61 -9.74 -10.59
N CYS A 48 -3.71 -9.40 -11.53
CA CYS A 48 -3.70 -8.10 -12.19
C CYS A 48 -4.98 -7.87 -13.01
N PHE A 49 -5.41 -8.88 -13.78
CA PHE A 49 -6.62 -8.80 -14.59
C PHE A 49 -7.87 -8.65 -13.71
N THR A 50 -8.01 -9.49 -12.68
CA THR A 50 -9.13 -9.41 -11.74
C THR A 50 -9.18 -8.04 -11.06
N ALA A 51 -8.04 -7.50 -10.65
CA ALA A 51 -7.97 -6.18 -10.03
C ALA A 51 -8.45 -5.10 -11.00
N PHE A 52 -7.91 -5.07 -12.21
CA PHE A 52 -8.24 -4.05 -13.21
C PHE A 52 -9.69 -4.18 -13.71
N ASP A 53 -10.19 -5.40 -13.93
CA ASP A 53 -11.59 -5.68 -14.32
C ASP A 53 -12.63 -5.19 -13.29
N HIS A 54 -12.19 -4.90 -12.06
CA HIS A 54 -13.04 -4.38 -10.98
C HIS A 54 -12.64 -2.96 -10.54
N GLY A 55 -11.93 -2.23 -11.38
CA GLY A 55 -11.62 -0.81 -11.18
C GLY A 55 -10.44 -0.52 -10.24
N ILE A 56 -9.67 -1.52 -9.84
CA ILE A 56 -8.39 -1.26 -9.17
C ILE A 56 -7.39 -0.78 -10.22
N THR A 57 -7.23 0.54 -10.33
CA THR A 57 -6.32 1.17 -11.29
C THR A 57 -4.93 1.44 -10.72
N HIS A 58 -4.76 1.40 -9.39
CA HIS A 58 -3.48 1.66 -8.74
C HIS A 58 -2.76 0.37 -8.36
N PHE A 59 -1.56 0.21 -8.93
CA PHE A 59 -0.62 -0.90 -8.74
C PHE A 59 0.62 -0.38 -8.00
N ASP A 60 0.83 -0.84 -6.76
CA ASP A 60 1.84 -0.32 -5.86
C ASP A 60 2.99 -1.31 -5.65
N LEU A 61 4.17 -0.95 -6.14
CA LEU A 61 5.41 -1.72 -6.08
C LEU A 61 6.47 -1.05 -5.18
N ALA A 62 7.63 -1.66 -5.10
CA ALA A 62 8.88 -1.09 -4.62
C ALA A 62 10.06 -1.82 -5.27
N ASN A 63 11.22 -1.14 -5.32
CA ASN A 63 12.43 -1.67 -5.95
C ASN A 63 12.89 -2.99 -5.31
N ASN A 64 12.66 -3.17 -3.98
CA ASN A 64 13.10 -4.34 -3.21
C ASN A 64 12.05 -5.45 -3.09
N TYR A 65 10.86 -5.33 -3.74
CA TYR A 65 9.84 -6.36 -3.65
C TYR A 65 10.21 -7.62 -4.45
N GLY A 66 9.89 -8.78 -3.85
CA GLY A 66 10.22 -10.10 -4.39
C GLY A 66 9.73 -11.23 -3.49
N PRO A 67 10.55 -12.27 -3.24
CA PRO A 67 11.97 -12.52 -3.57
C PRO A 67 12.19 -12.88 -5.05
N GLU A 68 13.34 -12.67 -5.65
CA GLU A 68 14.46 -11.80 -5.26
C GLU A 68 14.12 -10.32 -5.35
N ALA A 69 14.90 -9.44 -4.71
CA ALA A 69 14.69 -8.00 -4.79
C ALA A 69 14.64 -7.51 -6.25
N GLY A 70 13.59 -6.77 -6.61
CA GLY A 70 13.33 -6.31 -7.98
C GLY A 70 12.56 -7.30 -8.87
N SER A 71 12.33 -8.54 -8.41
CA SER A 71 11.60 -9.54 -9.22
C SER A 71 10.13 -9.19 -9.39
N ALA A 72 9.49 -8.58 -8.40
CA ALA A 72 8.12 -8.11 -8.53
C ALA A 72 7.97 -7.08 -9.66
N GLU A 73 8.88 -6.09 -9.74
CA GLU A 73 8.89 -5.12 -10.84
C GLU A 73 9.16 -5.78 -12.20
N LYS A 74 10.05 -6.79 -12.29
CA LYS A 74 10.28 -7.53 -13.53
C LYS A 74 9.02 -8.26 -14.00
N ASN A 75 8.37 -8.99 -13.11
CA ASN A 75 7.18 -9.78 -13.43
C ASN A 75 5.99 -8.89 -13.81
N VAL A 76 5.75 -7.82 -13.04
CA VAL A 76 4.70 -6.85 -13.36
C VAL A 76 5.03 -6.09 -14.65
N GLY A 77 6.29 -5.68 -14.87
CA GLY A 77 6.73 -5.05 -16.10
C GLY A 77 6.50 -5.95 -17.33
N LYS A 78 6.68 -7.27 -17.19
CA LYS A 78 6.32 -8.21 -18.24
C LYS A 78 4.82 -8.23 -18.49
N ILE A 79 3.98 -8.27 -17.45
CA ILE A 79 2.51 -8.22 -17.57
C ILE A 79 2.06 -6.91 -18.23
N LEU A 80 2.65 -5.77 -17.84
CA LEU A 80 2.34 -4.47 -18.41
C LEU A 80 2.63 -4.44 -19.91
N ARG A 81 3.79 -4.93 -20.35
CA ARG A 81 4.16 -4.94 -21.78
C ARG A 81 3.33 -5.90 -22.62
N GLU A 82 3.10 -7.11 -22.12
CA GLU A 82 2.48 -8.18 -22.91
C GLU A 82 0.95 -8.11 -22.94
N GLU A 83 0.34 -7.62 -21.84
CA GLU A 83 -1.10 -7.72 -21.65
C GLU A 83 -1.81 -6.37 -21.40
N LEU A 84 -1.16 -5.44 -20.70
CA LEU A 84 -1.78 -4.20 -20.22
C LEU A 84 -1.25 -2.93 -20.90
N SER A 85 -0.41 -3.06 -21.93
CA SER A 85 0.21 -1.89 -22.58
C SER A 85 -0.79 -0.89 -23.16
N SER A 86 -1.92 -1.37 -23.70
CA SER A 86 -3.00 -0.52 -24.19
C SER A 86 -3.79 0.23 -23.10
N TYR A 87 -3.58 -0.14 -21.84
CA TYR A 87 -4.25 0.46 -20.68
C TYR A 87 -3.29 1.27 -19.79
N ARG A 88 -2.05 1.56 -20.26
CA ARG A 88 -1.06 2.29 -19.46
C ARG A 88 -1.60 3.61 -18.92
N ASP A 89 -2.32 4.35 -19.73
CA ASP A 89 -2.85 5.67 -19.36
C ASP A 89 -4.07 5.60 -18.40
N GLU A 90 -4.64 4.41 -18.22
CA GLU A 90 -5.70 4.12 -17.25
C GLU A 90 -5.14 3.58 -15.91
N LEU A 91 -3.85 3.21 -15.88
CA LEU A 91 -3.18 2.66 -14.71
C LEU A 91 -2.34 3.71 -14.00
N ILE A 92 -2.36 3.66 -12.68
CA ILE A 92 -1.45 4.39 -11.80
C ILE A 92 -0.41 3.39 -11.31
N ILE A 93 0.82 3.54 -11.75
CA ILE A 93 1.94 2.68 -11.35
C ILE A 93 2.80 3.45 -10.35
N SER A 94 2.94 2.92 -9.15
CA SER A 94 3.84 3.48 -8.15
C SER A 94 4.97 2.52 -7.81
N THR A 95 6.14 3.08 -7.53
CA THR A 95 7.27 2.33 -6.95
C THR A 95 8.02 3.18 -5.93
N LYS A 96 8.93 2.55 -5.19
CA LYS A 96 9.59 3.12 -4.02
C LYS A 96 11.05 2.71 -3.96
N ALA A 97 11.89 3.55 -3.32
CA ALA A 97 13.24 3.20 -2.90
C ALA A 97 13.55 3.73 -1.51
N GLY A 98 14.35 3.00 -0.72
CA GLY A 98 14.72 3.35 0.65
C GLY A 98 15.19 2.17 1.50
N TYR A 99 15.11 0.95 0.97
CA TYR A 99 15.62 -0.26 1.60
C TYR A 99 16.75 -0.86 0.76
N ASP A 100 17.54 -1.73 1.38
CA ASP A 100 18.72 -2.35 0.77
C ASP A 100 18.42 -3.05 -0.57
N MET A 101 19.21 -2.71 -1.58
CA MET A 101 19.09 -3.23 -2.94
C MET A 101 20.38 -3.81 -3.52
N TRP A 102 21.53 -3.31 -3.07
CA TRP A 102 22.84 -3.80 -3.50
C TRP A 102 23.90 -3.54 -2.43
N PRO A 103 25.01 -4.31 -2.41
CA PRO A 103 26.06 -4.21 -1.41
C PRO A 103 26.78 -2.86 -1.41
N GLY A 104 27.29 -2.47 -0.25
CA GLY A 104 28.13 -1.28 -0.07
C GLY A 104 27.33 -0.03 0.33
N PRO A 105 28.00 1.12 0.43
CA PRO A 105 27.43 2.31 1.07
C PRO A 105 26.42 3.10 0.19
N TYR A 106 26.11 2.62 -1.00
CA TYR A 106 25.28 3.35 -1.97
C TYR A 106 23.97 2.61 -2.32
N GLY A 107 23.69 1.50 -1.68
CA GLY A 107 22.60 0.60 -2.03
C GLY A 107 21.37 0.70 -1.13
N ASP A 108 21.28 1.69 -0.24
CA ASP A 108 20.23 1.81 0.77
C ASP A 108 19.92 3.29 1.12
N TRP A 109 18.84 3.53 1.87
CA TRP A 109 18.43 4.79 2.49
C TRP A 109 17.96 5.88 1.53
N GLY A 110 18.28 7.16 1.82
CA GLY A 110 17.65 8.33 1.18
C GLY A 110 18.59 9.24 0.40
N SER A 111 19.86 8.86 0.18
CA SER A 111 20.79 9.71 -0.56
C SER A 111 20.32 9.97 -2.00
N ARG A 112 20.65 11.15 -2.54
CA ARG A 112 20.36 11.52 -3.93
C ARG A 112 20.88 10.46 -4.92
N LYS A 113 22.11 9.96 -4.69
CA LYS A 113 22.70 8.92 -5.53
C LYS A 113 21.85 7.64 -5.55
N TYR A 114 21.40 7.20 -4.37
CA TYR A 114 20.62 5.96 -4.25
C TYR A 114 19.23 6.11 -4.89
N LEU A 115 18.50 7.19 -4.60
CA LEU A 115 17.12 7.37 -5.07
C LEU A 115 17.05 7.47 -6.60
N ILE A 116 17.93 8.25 -7.23
CA ILE A 116 17.95 8.40 -8.69
C ILE A 116 18.35 7.08 -9.36
N ALA A 117 19.42 6.43 -8.89
CA ALA A 117 19.84 5.14 -9.44
C ALA A 117 18.78 4.04 -9.27
N SER A 118 18.08 4.03 -8.13
CA SER A 118 17.00 3.07 -7.85
C SER A 118 15.84 3.24 -8.81
N LEU A 119 15.37 4.47 -9.06
CA LEU A 119 14.30 4.70 -10.01
C LEU A 119 14.69 4.32 -11.43
N ASP A 120 15.91 4.63 -11.86
CA ASP A 120 16.43 4.24 -13.18
C ASP A 120 16.42 2.72 -13.36
N GLN A 121 16.78 1.98 -12.31
CA GLN A 121 16.72 0.52 -12.33
C GLN A 121 15.26 0.00 -12.30
N SER A 122 14.38 0.64 -11.52
CA SER A 122 12.95 0.30 -11.47
C SER A 122 12.27 0.48 -12.82
N LEU A 123 12.50 1.60 -13.49
CA LEU A 123 11.96 1.86 -14.83
C LEU A 123 12.41 0.81 -15.86
N LYS A 124 13.70 0.38 -15.80
CA LYS A 124 14.21 -0.71 -16.65
C LYS A 124 13.51 -2.05 -16.37
N ARG A 125 13.29 -2.40 -15.08
CA ARG A 125 12.57 -3.63 -14.71
C ARG A 125 11.13 -3.61 -15.14
N LEU A 126 10.44 -2.48 -14.91
CA LEU A 126 9.05 -2.25 -15.31
C LEU A 126 8.87 -2.14 -16.83
N GLY A 127 9.90 -1.71 -17.55
CA GLY A 127 9.81 -1.40 -18.98
C GLY A 127 8.98 -0.17 -19.26
N LEU A 128 9.07 0.84 -18.40
CA LEU A 128 8.35 2.10 -18.47
C LEU A 128 9.29 3.28 -18.59
N ASP A 129 8.85 4.36 -19.21
CA ASP A 129 9.57 5.63 -19.28
C ASP A 129 9.40 6.45 -18.00
N TYR A 130 8.26 6.31 -17.33
CA TYR A 130 7.93 6.98 -16.06
C TYR A 130 7.01 6.13 -15.19
N VAL A 131 7.01 6.44 -13.88
CA VAL A 131 5.98 5.99 -12.94
C VAL A 131 5.06 7.16 -12.57
N ASP A 132 3.82 6.86 -12.17
CA ASP A 132 2.88 7.91 -11.78
C ASP A 132 3.26 8.49 -10.41
N ILE A 133 3.64 7.63 -9.45
CA ILE A 133 4.07 8.08 -8.12
C ILE A 133 5.40 7.38 -7.77
N PHE A 134 6.40 8.17 -7.37
CA PHE A 134 7.62 7.64 -6.77
C PHE A 134 7.69 7.99 -5.29
N TYR A 135 7.90 6.98 -4.43
CA TYR A 135 8.00 7.18 -2.99
C TYR A 135 9.43 7.08 -2.48
N HIS A 136 9.80 7.98 -1.55
CA HIS A 136 10.85 7.66 -0.60
C HIS A 136 10.27 6.68 0.44
N HIS A 137 10.84 5.46 0.50
CA HIS A 137 10.20 4.29 1.14
C HIS A 137 10.23 4.35 2.67
N ARG A 138 11.24 5.01 3.24
CA ARG A 138 11.37 5.25 4.68
C ARG A 138 12.23 6.48 4.95
N MET A 139 11.97 7.15 6.05
CA MET A 139 12.80 8.25 6.50
C MET A 139 14.26 7.78 6.72
N ASP A 140 15.23 8.55 6.23
CA ASP A 140 16.64 8.35 6.47
C ASP A 140 17.08 9.29 7.60
N PRO A 141 17.54 8.77 8.76
CA PRO A 141 17.95 9.60 9.88
C PRO A 141 19.28 10.33 9.67
N ASP A 142 20.12 9.86 8.76
CA ASP A 142 21.49 10.34 8.58
C ASP A 142 21.67 11.23 7.35
N THR A 143 20.78 11.13 6.34
CA THR A 143 20.81 12.02 5.16
C THR A 143 20.03 13.29 5.43
N PRO A 144 20.58 14.49 5.16
CA PRO A 144 19.83 15.74 5.26
C PRO A 144 18.51 15.67 4.46
N LEU A 145 17.42 16.08 5.10
CA LEU A 145 16.09 16.00 4.48
C LEU A 145 16.02 16.78 3.16
N GLU A 146 16.75 17.88 3.07
CA GLU A 146 16.88 18.71 1.87
C GLU A 146 17.51 17.97 0.70
N GLU A 147 18.49 17.07 0.96
CA GLU A 147 19.09 16.23 -0.09
C GLU A 147 18.08 15.24 -0.63
N THR A 148 17.39 14.54 0.26
CA THR A 148 16.37 13.56 -0.12
C THR A 148 15.22 14.21 -0.89
N MET A 149 14.68 15.32 -0.39
CA MET A 149 13.59 16.04 -1.07
C MET A 149 14.06 16.66 -2.40
N GLY A 150 15.28 17.18 -2.46
CA GLY A 150 15.87 17.66 -3.71
C GLY A 150 16.13 16.54 -4.74
N ALA A 151 16.35 15.30 -4.29
CA ALA A 151 16.42 14.15 -5.20
C ALA A 151 15.04 13.81 -5.79
N LEU A 152 13.97 13.86 -4.99
CA LEU A 152 12.59 13.65 -5.44
C LEU A 152 12.17 14.73 -6.45
N ASP A 153 12.49 16.00 -6.19
CA ASP A 153 12.25 17.10 -7.13
C ASP A 153 12.97 16.88 -8.47
N GLN A 154 14.24 16.49 -8.42
CA GLN A 154 15.01 16.21 -9.63
C GLN A 154 14.39 15.04 -10.44
N ILE A 155 13.90 14.01 -9.78
CA ILE A 155 13.21 12.88 -10.41
C ILE A 155 11.97 13.36 -11.16
N VAL A 156 11.14 14.20 -10.56
CA VAL A 156 9.94 14.77 -11.20
C VAL A 156 10.34 15.66 -12.38
N ARG A 157 11.28 16.57 -12.19
CA ARG A 157 11.76 17.48 -13.27
C ARG A 157 12.36 16.72 -14.45
N SER A 158 12.92 15.55 -14.22
CA SER A 158 13.45 14.69 -15.30
C SER A 158 12.36 13.91 -16.05
N GLY A 159 11.09 14.04 -15.65
CA GLY A 159 9.95 13.34 -16.25
C GLY A 159 9.85 11.86 -15.92
N LYS A 160 10.63 11.36 -14.93
CA LYS A 160 10.63 9.94 -14.53
C LYS A 160 9.56 9.58 -13.51
N ALA A 161 8.96 10.57 -12.86
CA ALA A 161 7.78 10.43 -12.03
C ALA A 161 6.88 11.65 -12.20
N LEU A 162 5.55 11.46 -12.15
CA LEU A 162 4.60 12.56 -12.22
C LEU A 162 4.38 13.20 -10.85
N TYR A 163 4.36 12.41 -9.81
CA TYR A 163 4.14 12.80 -8.42
C TYR A 163 5.14 12.11 -7.50
N VAL A 164 5.32 12.68 -6.31
CA VAL A 164 6.10 12.06 -5.25
C VAL A 164 5.24 11.75 -4.03
N GLY A 165 5.63 10.72 -3.31
CA GLY A 165 5.07 10.31 -2.03
C GLY A 165 6.15 10.05 -0.99
N LEU A 166 5.75 10.03 0.27
CA LEU A 166 6.61 9.66 1.40
C LEU A 166 6.02 8.44 2.10
N SER A 167 6.86 7.53 2.57
CA SER A 167 6.41 6.33 3.26
C SER A 167 7.14 6.18 4.60
N ASN A 168 6.43 5.73 5.63
CA ASN A 168 6.96 5.53 6.98
C ASN A 168 7.56 6.80 7.63
N TYR A 169 6.99 7.95 7.32
CA TYR A 169 7.29 9.21 7.98
C TYR A 169 6.32 9.43 9.15
N ASP A 170 6.78 10.13 10.20
CA ASP A 170 5.93 10.69 11.24
C ASP A 170 5.37 12.07 10.81
N GLY A 171 4.45 12.62 11.62
CA GLY A 171 3.78 13.87 11.27
C GLY A 171 4.71 15.10 11.27
N GLU A 172 5.69 15.15 12.15
CA GLU A 172 6.63 16.29 12.22
C GLU A 172 7.58 16.30 11.04
N THR A 173 8.22 15.15 10.77
CA THR A 173 9.16 15.01 9.65
C THR A 173 8.44 15.16 8.30
N MET A 174 7.20 14.66 8.18
CA MET A 174 6.39 14.87 6.98
C MET A 174 6.09 16.36 6.73
N LYS A 175 5.74 17.15 7.77
CA LYS A 175 5.51 18.60 7.62
C LYS A 175 6.77 19.33 7.14
N ARG A 176 7.94 19.00 7.70
CA ARG A 176 9.23 19.56 7.25
C ARG A 176 9.54 19.21 5.80
N ALA A 177 9.38 17.93 5.44
CA ALA A 177 9.55 17.48 4.05
C ALA A 177 8.57 18.18 3.10
N ALA A 178 7.31 18.32 3.49
CA ALA A 178 6.29 19.00 2.71
C ALA A 178 6.65 20.46 2.44
N ALA A 179 7.17 21.18 3.44
CA ALA A 179 7.61 22.58 3.27
C ALA A 179 8.75 22.68 2.25
N ILE A 180 9.77 21.79 2.33
CA ILE A 180 10.87 21.77 1.37
C ILE A 180 10.35 21.50 -0.06
N LEU A 181 9.46 20.50 -0.21
CA LEU A 181 8.89 20.13 -1.52
C LEU A 181 7.98 21.24 -2.07
N GLU A 182 7.28 22.00 -1.22
CA GLU A 182 6.49 23.15 -1.61
C GLU A 182 7.37 24.29 -2.13
N ASP A 183 8.46 24.61 -1.43
CA ASP A 183 9.45 25.62 -1.87
C ASP A 183 10.08 25.24 -3.22
N LEU A 184 10.29 23.95 -3.47
CA LEU A 184 10.77 23.41 -4.74
C LEU A 184 9.68 23.33 -5.83
N HIS A 185 8.42 23.59 -5.51
CA HIS A 185 7.26 23.35 -6.37
C HIS A 185 7.15 21.90 -6.85
N CYS A 186 7.62 20.95 -6.04
CA CYS A 186 7.56 19.53 -6.32
C CYS A 186 6.20 18.95 -5.89
N PRO A 187 5.50 18.18 -6.75
CA PRO A 187 4.14 17.70 -6.49
C PRO A 187 4.11 16.52 -5.49
N PHE A 188 4.30 16.81 -4.21
CA PHE A 188 4.09 15.86 -3.11
C PHE A 188 2.61 15.76 -2.79
N ILE A 189 2.04 14.54 -2.95
CA ILE A 189 0.59 14.35 -2.88
C ILE A 189 0.12 13.33 -1.84
N ILE A 190 0.99 12.39 -1.41
CA ILE A 190 0.53 11.20 -0.67
C ILE A 190 1.56 10.66 0.33
N ASN A 191 1.06 10.16 1.45
CA ASN A 191 1.85 9.36 2.41
C ASN A 191 1.41 7.90 2.37
N GLN A 192 2.37 6.98 2.49
CA GLN A 192 2.08 5.55 2.62
C GLN A 192 2.61 5.01 3.95
N ASN A 193 1.71 4.56 4.82
CA ASN A 193 2.04 4.08 6.17
C ASN A 193 1.25 2.83 6.53
N SER A 194 1.79 2.04 7.45
CA SER A 194 1.04 0.95 8.08
C SER A 194 -0.10 1.52 8.92
N TYR A 195 -1.32 1.07 8.65
CA TYR A 195 -2.48 1.47 9.43
C TYR A 195 -3.57 0.39 9.39
N ASN A 196 -3.98 -0.05 10.54
CA ASN A 196 -5.04 -1.03 10.72
C ASN A 196 -5.56 -1.00 12.17
N ILE A 197 -6.56 -1.80 12.50
CA ILE A 197 -7.18 -1.84 13.83
C ILE A 197 -6.13 -2.08 14.95
N PHE A 198 -5.08 -2.87 14.68
CA PHE A 198 -4.01 -3.19 15.65
C PHE A 198 -2.79 -2.27 15.59
N ASN A 199 -2.64 -1.49 14.54
CA ASN A 199 -1.55 -0.52 14.40
C ASN A 199 -2.12 0.85 14.08
N ARG A 200 -2.15 1.71 15.09
CA ARG A 200 -2.67 3.09 15.02
C ARG A 200 -1.57 4.15 15.11
N THR A 201 -0.33 3.78 14.89
CA THR A 201 0.84 4.67 15.02
C THR A 201 0.65 6.00 14.30
N ILE A 202 -0.01 6.03 13.13
CA ILE A 202 -0.23 7.28 12.38
C ILE A 202 -1.21 8.25 13.08
N GLU A 203 -2.07 7.76 13.98
CA GLU A 203 -2.92 8.59 14.83
C GLU A 203 -2.08 9.21 15.96
N GLU A 204 -1.19 8.41 16.56
CA GLU A 204 -0.38 8.77 17.73
C GLU A 204 0.81 9.68 17.38
N ASN A 205 1.50 9.44 16.25
CA ASN A 205 2.67 10.20 15.82
C ASN A 205 2.31 11.47 15.02
N GLY A 206 1.02 11.81 14.94
CA GLY A 206 0.52 13.01 14.31
C GLY A 206 0.50 13.00 12.78
N LEU A 207 0.88 11.91 12.09
CA LEU A 207 0.90 11.86 10.63
C LEU A 207 -0.50 12.04 10.03
N LYS A 208 -1.50 11.35 10.59
CA LYS A 208 -2.87 11.41 10.07
C LYS A 208 -3.44 12.83 10.10
N GLN A 209 -3.23 13.56 11.22
CA GLN A 209 -3.63 14.95 11.34
C GLN A 209 -2.81 15.85 10.40
N ALA A 210 -1.49 15.68 10.35
CA ALA A 210 -0.62 16.46 9.47
C ALA A 210 -0.97 16.30 7.98
N ALA A 211 -1.32 15.10 7.56
CA ALA A 211 -1.75 14.84 6.18
C ALA A 211 -3.10 15.50 5.88
N ALA A 212 -4.07 15.42 6.81
CA ALA A 212 -5.36 16.10 6.67
C ALA A 212 -5.19 17.63 6.54
N ASP A 213 -4.44 18.25 7.45
CA ASP A 213 -4.17 19.68 7.47
C ASP A 213 -3.43 20.15 6.21
N GLY A 214 -2.42 19.37 5.78
CA GLY A 214 -1.62 19.62 4.58
C GLY A 214 -2.32 19.21 3.28
N LYS A 215 -3.56 18.71 3.35
CA LYS A 215 -4.32 18.20 2.20
C LYS A 215 -3.51 17.20 1.37
N LYS A 216 -2.85 16.26 2.03
CA LYS A 216 -2.14 15.14 1.41
C LYS A 216 -2.95 13.87 1.56
N GLY A 217 -2.91 12.99 0.56
CA GLY A 217 -3.53 11.67 0.67
C GLY A 217 -2.79 10.77 1.66
N ILE A 218 -3.49 9.75 2.13
CA ILE A 218 -2.88 8.61 2.83
C ILE A 218 -3.30 7.34 2.12
N ILE A 219 -2.34 6.47 1.84
CA ILE A 219 -2.60 5.08 1.46
C ILE A 219 -2.09 4.17 2.57
N SER A 220 -2.94 3.26 3.03
CA SER A 220 -2.61 2.34 4.13
C SER A 220 -2.12 1.01 3.60
N PHE A 221 -0.89 0.63 3.94
CA PHE A 221 -0.44 -0.74 3.75
C PHE A 221 -0.70 -1.62 4.98
N SER A 222 -0.71 -2.94 4.80
CA SER A 222 -1.07 -3.94 5.83
C SER A 222 -2.42 -3.67 6.53
N PRO A 223 -3.48 -3.26 5.82
CA PRO A 223 -4.77 -2.94 6.44
C PRO A 223 -5.41 -4.14 7.14
N LEU A 224 -5.04 -5.37 6.77
CA LEU A 224 -5.47 -6.61 7.38
C LEU A 224 -4.44 -7.19 8.38
N ALA A 225 -3.49 -6.37 8.88
CA ALA A 225 -2.45 -6.80 9.82
C ALA A 225 -1.79 -8.14 9.41
N GLN A 226 -1.33 -8.23 8.16
CA GLN A 226 -0.73 -9.43 7.55
C GLN A 226 -1.64 -10.68 7.53
N GLY A 227 -2.94 -10.49 7.60
CA GLY A 227 -3.96 -11.53 7.61
C GLY A 227 -4.54 -11.85 8.99
N MET A 228 -4.03 -11.26 10.07
CA MET A 228 -4.62 -11.42 11.41
C MET A 228 -6.06 -10.93 11.48
N LEU A 229 -6.41 -9.89 10.75
CA LEU A 229 -7.78 -9.34 10.65
C LEU A 229 -8.58 -10.04 9.54
N THR A 230 -8.53 -11.37 9.54
CA THR A 230 -9.34 -12.25 8.69
C THR A 230 -9.85 -13.43 9.53
N ASP A 231 -10.78 -14.20 8.99
CA ASP A 231 -11.29 -15.44 9.60
C ASP A 231 -10.24 -16.56 9.72
N ARG A 232 -9.13 -16.40 9.03
CA ARG A 232 -8.07 -17.43 8.89
C ARG A 232 -7.48 -17.89 10.23
N TYR A 233 -7.40 -16.99 11.22
CA TYR A 233 -6.76 -17.26 12.51
C TYR A 233 -7.74 -17.48 13.67
N LEU A 234 -9.04 -17.54 13.41
CA LEU A 234 -10.06 -17.75 14.46
C LEU A 234 -9.89 -19.05 15.24
N HIS A 235 -9.37 -20.09 14.58
CA HIS A 235 -9.17 -21.43 15.14
C HIS A 235 -7.70 -21.80 15.35
N GLY A 236 -6.80 -20.81 15.39
CA GLY A 236 -5.37 -21.01 15.53
C GLY A 236 -4.57 -20.67 14.27
N ILE A 237 -3.27 -21.01 14.27
CA ILE A 237 -2.36 -20.70 13.16
C ILE A 237 -2.44 -21.78 12.09
N PRO A 238 -2.93 -21.51 10.86
CA PRO A 238 -2.99 -22.48 9.77
C PRO A 238 -1.59 -22.91 9.32
N LYS A 239 -1.44 -24.18 8.89
CA LYS A 239 -0.16 -24.71 8.42
C LYS A 239 0.41 -23.95 7.22
N ASP A 240 -0.44 -23.44 6.34
CA ASP A 240 -0.12 -22.64 5.15
C ASP A 240 -0.10 -21.12 5.42
N SER A 241 -0.09 -20.70 6.69
CA SER A 241 -0.01 -19.29 7.08
C SER A 241 1.37 -18.72 6.83
N ARG A 242 1.47 -17.38 6.75
CA ARG A 242 2.76 -16.68 6.66
C ARG A 242 3.68 -16.95 7.83
N VAL A 243 3.14 -17.21 9.01
CA VAL A 243 3.91 -17.64 10.20
C VAL A 243 4.78 -18.86 9.88
N ASN A 244 4.23 -19.82 9.14
CA ASN A 244 4.89 -21.09 8.84
C ASN A 244 5.61 -21.10 7.49
N THR A 245 5.30 -20.20 6.56
CA THR A 245 5.82 -20.21 5.19
C THR A 245 6.84 -19.12 4.90
N ASP A 246 6.71 -17.93 5.51
CA ASP A 246 7.63 -16.81 5.31
C ASP A 246 8.34 -16.41 6.61
N GLY A 247 7.69 -16.33 7.74
CA GLY A 247 8.28 -16.08 9.06
C GLY A 247 9.08 -14.79 9.25
N ARG A 248 9.26 -13.95 8.21
CA ARG A 248 10.09 -12.73 8.29
C ARG A 248 9.43 -11.59 9.04
N PHE A 249 8.11 -11.49 8.97
CA PHE A 249 7.37 -10.33 9.47
C PHE A 249 6.18 -10.71 10.35
N LEU A 250 5.71 -11.95 10.30
CA LEU A 250 4.63 -12.48 11.11
C LEU A 250 5.13 -13.71 11.87
N HIS A 251 5.20 -13.58 13.19
CA HIS A 251 5.76 -14.60 14.09
C HIS A 251 4.67 -15.19 14.99
N ALA A 252 4.90 -16.44 15.44
CA ALA A 252 3.94 -17.16 16.29
C ALA A 252 3.67 -16.48 17.64
N ASP A 253 4.66 -15.78 18.20
CA ASP A 253 4.56 -15.03 19.45
C ASP A 253 3.61 -13.83 19.39
N GLN A 254 3.27 -13.36 18.17
CA GLN A 254 2.26 -12.32 17.97
C GLN A 254 0.82 -12.84 18.11
N PHE A 255 0.62 -14.15 18.28
CA PHE A 255 -0.68 -14.81 18.45
C PHE A 255 -0.86 -15.32 19.89
N ASP A 256 -0.60 -14.49 20.87
CA ASP A 256 -0.94 -14.78 22.25
C ASP A 256 -2.46 -14.87 22.46
N GLU A 257 -2.89 -15.37 23.62
CA GLU A 257 -4.32 -15.56 23.91
C GLU A 257 -5.10 -14.24 23.94
N LYS A 258 -4.47 -13.14 24.31
CA LYS A 258 -5.11 -11.81 24.25
C LYS A 258 -5.40 -11.40 22.81
N ARG A 259 -4.42 -11.54 21.91
CA ARG A 259 -4.58 -11.22 20.48
C ARG A 259 -5.64 -12.11 19.84
N LEU A 260 -5.63 -13.41 20.13
CA LEU A 260 -6.64 -14.33 19.61
C LEU A 260 -8.05 -14.00 20.14
N ALA A 261 -8.20 -13.64 21.41
CA ALA A 261 -9.45 -13.19 21.96
C ALA A 261 -9.95 -11.91 21.28
N SER A 262 -9.06 -10.95 21.04
CA SER A 262 -9.38 -9.72 20.30
C SER A 262 -9.86 -10.02 18.87
N ILE A 263 -9.17 -10.92 18.13
CA ILE A 263 -9.57 -11.32 16.77
C ILE A 263 -10.98 -11.94 16.79
N ARG A 264 -11.30 -12.81 17.78
CA ARG A 264 -12.62 -13.42 17.92
C ARG A 264 -13.70 -12.37 18.18
N SER A 265 -13.47 -11.45 19.14
CA SER A 265 -14.42 -10.38 19.46
C SER A 265 -14.64 -9.42 18.27
N LEU A 266 -13.57 -9.08 17.53
CA LEU A 266 -13.70 -8.28 16.30
C LEU A 266 -14.51 -9.03 15.23
N ASN A 267 -14.31 -10.35 15.11
CA ASN A 267 -15.09 -11.16 14.17
C ASN A 267 -16.58 -11.25 14.55
N GLU A 268 -16.93 -11.25 15.85
CA GLU A 268 -18.31 -11.19 16.31
C GLU A 268 -18.98 -9.86 15.92
N ILE A 269 -18.25 -8.73 16.03
CA ILE A 269 -18.72 -7.43 15.57
C ILE A 269 -18.95 -7.45 14.05
N ALA A 270 -18.00 -7.98 13.27
CA ALA A 270 -18.14 -8.09 11.83
C ALA A 270 -19.35 -8.97 11.43
N ALA A 271 -19.53 -10.12 12.09
CA ALA A 271 -20.66 -11.02 11.85
C ALA A 271 -22.01 -10.35 12.14
N ALA A 272 -22.09 -9.56 13.23
CA ALA A 272 -23.29 -8.78 13.57
C ALA A 272 -23.63 -7.71 12.52
N ARG A 273 -22.63 -7.22 11.78
CA ARG A 273 -22.79 -6.31 10.63
C ARG A 273 -23.12 -7.04 9.32
N GLY A 274 -23.10 -8.37 9.29
CA GLY A 274 -23.25 -9.17 8.08
C GLY A 274 -22.02 -9.12 7.17
N GLU A 275 -20.84 -8.80 7.70
CA GLU A 275 -19.57 -8.64 7.00
C GLU A 275 -18.56 -9.70 7.44
N SER A 276 -17.57 -10.01 6.61
CA SER A 276 -16.39 -10.72 7.08
C SER A 276 -15.49 -9.78 7.90
N LEU A 277 -14.64 -10.34 8.77
CA LEU A 277 -13.67 -9.56 9.54
C LEU A 277 -12.77 -8.72 8.62
N ALA A 278 -12.36 -9.28 7.47
CA ALA A 278 -11.56 -8.56 6.49
C ALA A 278 -12.29 -7.34 5.91
N GLN A 279 -13.57 -7.49 5.55
CA GLN A 279 -14.39 -6.37 5.03
C GLN A 279 -14.52 -5.27 6.09
N MET A 280 -14.88 -5.64 7.32
CA MET A 280 -14.98 -4.69 8.42
C MET A 280 -13.65 -3.97 8.70
N ALA A 281 -12.51 -4.70 8.70
CA ALA A 281 -11.19 -4.12 8.93
C ALA A 281 -10.78 -3.13 7.84
N LEU A 282 -11.02 -3.46 6.57
CA LEU A 282 -10.77 -2.54 5.45
C LEU A 282 -11.66 -1.30 5.56
N LYS A 283 -12.96 -1.47 5.86
CA LYS A 283 -13.89 -0.36 6.05
C LYS A 283 -13.49 0.55 7.21
N TRP A 284 -12.96 -0.05 8.29
CA TRP A 284 -12.48 0.71 9.43
C TRP A 284 -11.31 1.65 9.07
N VAL A 285 -10.40 1.22 8.21
CA VAL A 285 -9.26 2.04 7.77
C VAL A 285 -9.71 3.31 7.03
N ILE A 286 -10.73 3.21 6.19
CA ILE A 286 -11.23 4.33 5.36
C ILE A 286 -12.45 5.05 5.96
N ARG A 287 -12.80 4.76 7.21
CA ARG A 287 -14.08 5.17 7.84
C ARG A 287 -14.34 6.67 7.90
N ASP A 288 -13.29 7.47 7.99
CA ASP A 288 -13.38 8.92 8.22
C ASP A 288 -12.98 9.77 7.00
N GLY A 289 -12.64 9.13 5.87
CA GLY A 289 -12.29 9.79 4.63
C GLY A 289 -10.90 10.45 4.60
N VAL A 290 -10.10 10.34 5.67
CA VAL A 290 -8.71 10.83 5.71
C VAL A 290 -7.78 9.89 4.94
N VAL A 291 -8.01 8.58 5.05
CA VAL A 291 -7.31 7.58 4.25
C VAL A 291 -7.97 7.51 2.88
N THR A 292 -7.20 7.82 1.85
CA THR A 292 -7.65 7.89 0.45
C THR A 292 -7.86 6.50 -0.15
N SER A 293 -7.00 5.55 0.18
CA SER A 293 -7.01 4.20 -0.41
C SER A 293 -6.45 3.17 0.56
N VAL A 294 -6.94 1.94 0.49
CA VAL A 294 -6.36 0.79 1.21
C VAL A 294 -5.60 -0.10 0.24
N LEU A 295 -4.38 -0.46 0.62
CA LEU A 295 -3.51 -1.28 -0.19
C LEU A 295 -3.66 -2.76 0.21
N ILE A 296 -4.37 -3.53 -0.60
CA ILE A 296 -4.55 -4.96 -0.36
C ILE A 296 -3.45 -5.78 -1.01
N GLY A 297 -2.98 -6.83 -0.32
CA GLY A 297 -2.22 -7.92 -0.91
C GLY A 297 -3.10 -9.12 -1.15
N ALA A 298 -2.83 -9.89 -2.19
CA ALA A 298 -3.56 -11.11 -2.49
C ALA A 298 -2.60 -12.24 -2.93
N SER A 299 -2.98 -13.49 -2.71
CA SER A 299 -2.29 -14.68 -3.22
C SER A 299 -3.08 -15.39 -4.34
N ARG A 300 -4.32 -14.96 -4.57
CA ARG A 300 -5.21 -15.46 -5.62
C ARG A 300 -6.33 -14.47 -5.93
N PRO A 301 -6.91 -14.51 -7.14
CA PRO A 301 -8.00 -13.60 -7.57
C PRO A 301 -9.19 -13.56 -6.60
N ALA A 302 -9.61 -14.70 -6.06
CA ALA A 302 -10.75 -14.77 -5.14
C ALA A 302 -10.58 -13.89 -3.88
N GLN A 303 -9.34 -13.67 -3.40
CA GLN A 303 -9.10 -12.75 -2.27
C GLN A 303 -9.30 -11.28 -2.66
N ILE A 304 -8.97 -10.91 -3.89
CA ILE A 304 -9.25 -9.57 -4.40
C ILE A 304 -10.76 -9.33 -4.42
N LEU A 305 -11.52 -10.27 -4.97
CA LEU A 305 -12.99 -10.19 -5.03
C LEU A 305 -13.63 -10.12 -3.64
N GLU A 306 -13.11 -10.88 -2.68
CA GLU A 306 -13.58 -10.83 -1.30
C GLU A 306 -13.31 -9.47 -0.64
N ASN A 307 -12.11 -8.92 -0.81
CA ASN A 307 -11.75 -7.62 -0.27
C ASN A 307 -12.56 -6.48 -0.92
N LEU A 308 -12.90 -6.58 -2.19
CA LEU A 308 -13.72 -5.59 -2.90
C LEU A 308 -15.15 -5.47 -2.37
N LYS A 309 -15.65 -6.44 -1.62
CA LYS A 309 -16.95 -6.33 -0.95
C LYS A 309 -17.00 -5.17 0.06
N VAL A 310 -15.84 -4.66 0.51
CA VAL A 310 -15.75 -3.44 1.34
C VAL A 310 -16.44 -2.23 0.73
N LEU A 311 -16.51 -2.14 -0.60
CA LEU A 311 -17.16 -1.04 -1.32
C LEU A 311 -18.66 -0.91 -0.98
N ASN A 312 -19.29 -2.00 -0.56
CA ASN A 312 -20.69 -2.07 -0.17
C ASN A 312 -20.88 -2.08 1.37
N ALA A 313 -19.80 -2.04 2.16
CA ALA A 313 -19.89 -2.05 3.62
C ALA A 313 -20.57 -0.79 4.16
N ALA A 314 -21.45 -0.95 5.13
CA ALA A 314 -22.14 0.16 5.78
C ALA A 314 -21.19 1.04 6.59
N PRO A 315 -21.48 2.33 6.78
CA PRO A 315 -20.77 3.16 7.75
C PRO A 315 -20.86 2.56 9.16
N PHE A 316 -19.86 2.88 9.99
CA PHE A 316 -19.89 2.48 11.41
C PHE A 316 -20.79 3.41 12.22
N THR A 317 -21.47 2.84 13.22
CA THR A 317 -22.05 3.60 14.32
C THR A 317 -20.98 3.92 15.37
N GLU A 318 -21.22 4.93 16.21
CA GLU A 318 -20.31 5.25 17.32
C GLU A 318 -20.16 4.08 18.32
N GLU A 319 -21.22 3.30 18.52
CA GLU A 319 -21.19 2.15 19.40
C GLU A 319 -20.31 1.04 18.87
N GLU A 320 -20.36 0.76 17.55
CA GLU A 320 -19.47 -0.21 16.89
C GLU A 320 -18.02 0.22 16.98
N LEU A 321 -17.70 1.49 16.73
CA LEU A 321 -16.33 2.01 16.87
C LEU A 321 -15.81 1.87 18.30
N LYS A 322 -16.62 2.20 19.31
CA LYS A 322 -16.26 1.99 20.72
C LYS A 322 -15.99 0.52 21.05
N LYS A 323 -16.79 -0.41 20.53
CA LYS A 323 -16.58 -1.85 20.71
C LYS A 323 -15.26 -2.31 20.06
N ILE A 324 -14.99 -1.84 18.83
CA ILE A 324 -13.72 -2.12 18.13
C ILE A 324 -12.54 -1.60 18.96
N ASP A 325 -12.62 -0.38 19.48
CA ASP A 325 -11.59 0.21 20.34
C ASP A 325 -11.34 -0.61 21.62
N GLN A 326 -12.39 -1.03 22.30
CA GLN A 326 -12.30 -1.89 23.48
C GLN A 326 -11.63 -3.23 23.19
N CYS A 327 -11.85 -3.81 22.02
CA CYS A 327 -11.26 -5.08 21.61
C CYS A 327 -9.79 -4.94 21.17
N SER A 328 -9.33 -3.76 20.73
CA SER A 328 -8.05 -3.59 20.04
C SER A 328 -7.01 -2.76 20.78
N LEU A 329 -7.42 -1.78 21.62
CA LEU A 329 -6.50 -0.87 22.32
C LEU A 329 -5.96 -1.42 23.65
N SER A 330 -6.49 -2.52 24.14
CA SER A 330 -6.05 -3.18 25.39
C SER A 330 -4.98 -4.25 25.19
N LEU A 331 -4.33 -4.27 24.03
CA LEU A 331 -3.37 -5.32 23.63
C LEU A 331 -1.93 -4.93 23.92
#